data_04a9a73c346e67fc0a62d2a9245a2ee6
#
_entry.id   04a9a73c346e67fc0a62d2a9245a2ee6
#
_cell.length_a   1.000
_cell.length_b   1.000
_cell.length_c   1.000
_cell.angle_alpha   90.00
_cell.angle_beta   90.00
_cell.angle_gamma   90.00
#
_symmetry.space_group_name_H-M   'P 1'
#
loop_
_entity.id
_entity.type
_entity.pdbx_description
1 polymer ?
#
loop_
_entity_poly.entity_id
_entity_poly.type
_entity_poly.pdbx_seq_one_letter_code
_entity_poly.pdbx_strand_id
1 'polypeptide(L)'
;MSAKKQKGRRPPVWVSQNFLTSHKTIERVLRRTNLRADDHVIEIGPGKGHTTGRLLQKCRKVTAIEIDGKLYAGLLEKFSDAENLRLHHQDFLKWKLPFSGRYKVFANLPFCYTTDILRKLTESKNPPVEAWLTMEKGAAKRFLGKPRETLRSLLIQPKFDLGIVYYFRREDFHPKPGVEVINNAKIKLW
;
A
#
# COMPACT_ATOMS: atom_id res chain seq x y z
N MET A 1 1.44 -40.76 14.59
CA MET A 1 0.28 -39.94 14.17
C MET A 1 0.72 -38.47 14.15
N SER A 2 0.94 -37.89 12.98
CA SER A 2 1.47 -36.51 12.81
C SER A 2 0.31 -35.52 12.87
N ALA A 3 0.31 -34.66 13.86
CA ALA A 3 -0.68 -33.59 14.01
C ALA A 3 -0.53 -32.57 12.86
N LYS A 4 -1.48 -32.54 11.93
CA LYS A 4 -1.62 -31.49 10.92
C LYS A 4 -1.80 -30.15 11.63
N LYS A 5 -0.76 -29.28 11.62
CA LYS A 5 -0.87 -27.87 11.99
C LYS A 5 -1.99 -27.24 11.15
N GLN A 6 -3.13 -26.94 11.75
CA GLN A 6 -4.16 -26.10 11.14
C GLN A 6 -3.50 -24.77 10.79
N LYS A 7 -3.45 -24.44 9.50
CA LYS A 7 -3.11 -23.08 9.03
C LYS A 7 -4.15 -22.13 9.64
N GLY A 8 -3.77 -21.42 10.68
CA GLY A 8 -4.62 -20.43 11.33
C GLY A 8 -5.20 -19.49 10.27
N ARG A 9 -6.52 -19.31 10.27
CA ARG A 9 -7.23 -18.35 9.43
C ARG A 9 -6.66 -16.97 9.74
N ARG A 10 -6.14 -16.27 8.72
CA ARG A 10 -5.66 -14.90 8.91
C ARG A 10 -6.79 -14.03 9.43
N PRO A 11 -6.49 -13.11 10.36
CA PRO A 11 -7.52 -12.22 10.87
C PRO A 11 -8.12 -11.40 9.71
N PRO A 12 -9.40 -11.08 9.77
CA PRO A 12 -10.04 -10.22 8.80
C PRO A 12 -9.32 -8.85 8.71
N VAL A 13 -9.36 -8.22 7.55
CA VAL A 13 -8.65 -6.95 7.27
C VAL A 13 -8.94 -5.87 8.31
N TRP A 14 -10.21 -5.78 8.78
CA TRP A 14 -10.62 -4.75 9.77
C TRP A 14 -9.96 -4.87 11.14
N VAL A 15 -9.43 -6.05 11.50
CA VAL A 15 -8.73 -6.25 12.80
C VAL A 15 -7.39 -5.52 12.84
N SER A 16 -6.80 -5.21 11.69
CA SER A 16 -5.50 -4.54 11.57
C SER A 16 -5.56 -3.21 10.80
N GLN A 17 -6.75 -2.63 10.64
CA GLN A 17 -6.91 -1.33 9.97
C GLN A 17 -6.49 -0.17 10.88
N ASN A 18 -5.41 0.51 10.52
CA ASN A 18 -4.96 1.75 11.13
C ASN A 18 -4.97 2.82 10.04
N PHE A 19 -5.94 3.72 10.10
CA PHE A 19 -6.09 4.76 9.08
C PHE A 19 -5.09 5.89 9.32
N LEU A 20 -4.37 6.26 8.29
CA LEU A 20 -3.55 7.47 8.30
C LEU A 20 -4.49 8.68 8.20
N THR A 21 -4.67 9.40 9.31
CA THR A 21 -5.67 10.49 9.42
C THR A 21 -5.05 11.88 9.43
N SER A 22 -3.77 12.00 9.75
CA SER A 22 -3.07 13.28 9.82
C SER A 22 -2.85 13.87 8.42
N HIS A 23 -3.63 14.89 8.05
CA HIS A 23 -3.47 15.61 6.77
C HIS A 23 -2.05 16.16 6.57
N LYS A 24 -1.45 16.75 7.61
CA LYS A 24 -0.07 17.26 7.57
C LYS A 24 0.94 16.15 7.27
N THR A 25 0.72 14.97 7.86
CA THR A 25 1.60 13.82 7.65
C THR A 25 1.42 13.23 6.25
N ILE A 26 0.18 13.11 5.75
CA ILE A 26 -0.10 12.68 4.36
C ILE A 26 0.64 13.59 3.38
N GLU A 27 0.51 14.90 3.50
CA GLU A 27 1.20 15.86 2.63
C GLU A 27 2.72 15.75 2.73
N ARG A 28 3.26 15.61 3.95
CA ARG A 28 4.70 15.43 4.16
C ARG A 28 5.23 14.18 3.47
N VAL A 29 4.47 13.09 3.52
CA VAL A 29 4.80 11.85 2.83
C VAL A 29 4.73 12.02 1.32
N LEU A 30 3.64 12.59 0.80
CA LEU A 30 3.47 12.79 -0.64
C LEU A 30 4.52 13.74 -1.25
N ARG A 31 5.04 14.71 -0.48
CA ARG A 31 6.17 15.55 -0.91
C ARG A 31 7.48 14.79 -1.07
N ARG A 32 7.62 13.64 -0.41
CA ARG A 32 8.79 12.75 -0.53
C ARG A 32 8.65 11.72 -1.64
N THR A 33 7.49 11.66 -2.26
CA THR A 33 7.29 10.86 -3.47
C THR A 33 7.69 11.67 -4.70
N ASN A 34 7.96 10.98 -5.79
CA ASN A 34 8.14 11.61 -7.11
C ASN A 34 6.85 11.54 -7.95
N LEU A 35 5.68 11.57 -7.31
CA LEU A 35 4.40 11.61 -7.99
C LEU A 35 4.26 12.89 -8.80
N ARG A 36 3.83 12.77 -10.06
CA ARG A 36 3.68 13.84 -11.04
C ARG A 36 2.24 13.93 -11.54
N ALA A 37 1.94 15.04 -12.20
CA ALA A 37 0.61 15.29 -12.73
C ALA A 37 0.18 14.33 -13.85
N ASP A 38 1.11 13.71 -14.55
CA ASP A 38 0.85 12.73 -15.62
C ASP A 38 0.76 11.28 -15.13
N ASP A 39 1.00 11.02 -13.85
CA ASP A 39 1.00 9.68 -13.30
C ASP A 39 -0.38 9.02 -13.24
N HIS A 40 -0.40 7.71 -13.47
CA HIS A 40 -1.47 6.81 -13.04
C HIS A 40 -1.05 6.14 -11.72
N VAL A 41 -1.82 6.36 -10.67
CA VAL A 41 -1.58 5.78 -9.35
C VAL A 41 -2.65 4.76 -9.01
N ILE A 42 -2.20 3.61 -8.53
CA ILE A 42 -3.07 2.59 -7.94
C ILE A 42 -2.97 2.73 -6.42
N GLU A 43 -4.09 3.04 -5.78
CA GLU A 43 -4.21 3.11 -4.33
C GLU A 43 -4.80 1.82 -3.79
N ILE A 44 -4.09 1.15 -2.88
CA ILE A 44 -4.55 -0.08 -2.24
C ILE A 44 -5.09 0.24 -0.85
N GLY A 45 -6.38 -0.03 -0.64
CA GLY A 45 -7.05 0.25 0.63
C GLY A 45 -7.18 1.74 0.92
N PRO A 46 -7.93 2.52 0.13
CA PRO A 46 -8.12 3.96 0.33
C PRO A 46 -8.78 4.29 1.67
N GLY A 47 -9.50 3.35 2.27
CA GLY A 47 -10.17 3.51 3.56
C GLY A 47 -11.17 4.66 3.55
N LYS A 48 -10.96 5.68 4.40
CA LYS A 48 -11.80 6.89 4.46
C LYS A 48 -11.46 7.94 3.38
N GLY A 49 -10.54 7.66 2.47
CA GLY A 49 -10.19 8.52 1.34
C GLY A 49 -9.35 9.75 1.70
N HIS A 50 -8.65 9.75 2.84
CA HIS A 50 -7.79 10.88 3.22
C HIS A 50 -6.62 11.07 2.24
N THR A 51 -5.99 9.97 1.82
CA THR A 51 -4.92 9.98 0.83
C THR A 51 -5.47 10.12 -0.58
N THR A 52 -6.57 9.42 -0.89
CA THR A 52 -7.26 9.50 -2.19
C THR A 52 -7.48 10.93 -2.64
N GLY A 53 -8.06 11.77 -1.79
CA GLY A 53 -8.32 13.17 -2.12
C GLY A 53 -7.05 13.98 -2.49
N ARG A 54 -5.91 13.65 -1.89
CA ARG A 54 -4.62 14.29 -2.23
C ARG A 54 -4.01 13.73 -3.52
N LEU A 55 -4.17 12.42 -3.77
CA LEU A 55 -3.73 11.78 -5.01
C LEU A 55 -4.52 12.31 -6.22
N LEU A 56 -5.84 12.52 -6.07
CA LEU A 56 -6.69 13.09 -7.12
C LEU A 56 -6.26 14.51 -7.53
N GLN A 57 -5.81 15.32 -6.58
CA GLN A 57 -5.29 16.68 -6.87
C GLN A 57 -3.91 16.67 -7.54
N LYS A 58 -3.15 15.58 -7.37
CA LYS A 58 -1.74 15.52 -7.78
C LYS A 58 -1.50 14.72 -9.06
N CYS A 59 -2.37 13.77 -9.38
CA CYS A 59 -2.13 12.78 -10.42
C CYS A 59 -3.23 12.79 -11.48
N ARG A 60 -2.86 12.43 -12.71
CA ARG A 60 -3.81 12.37 -13.85
C ARG A 60 -4.92 11.35 -13.62
N LYS A 61 -4.59 10.21 -12.99
CA LYS A 61 -5.53 9.11 -12.77
C LYS A 61 -5.23 8.40 -11.47
N VAL A 62 -6.27 8.14 -10.70
CA VAL A 62 -6.22 7.29 -9.51
C VAL A 62 -7.15 6.10 -9.71
N THR A 63 -6.62 4.89 -9.49
CA THR A 63 -7.41 3.66 -9.43
C THR A 63 -7.33 3.15 -7.99
N ALA A 64 -8.44 3.20 -7.26
CA ALA A 64 -8.49 2.81 -5.86
C ALA A 64 -9.24 1.49 -5.69
N ILE A 65 -8.69 0.57 -4.90
CA ILE A 65 -9.24 -0.77 -4.67
C ILE A 65 -9.54 -0.91 -3.18
N GLU A 66 -10.84 -1.00 -2.83
CA GLU A 66 -11.33 -1.14 -1.46
C GLU A 66 -12.09 -2.46 -1.32
N ILE A 67 -11.78 -3.20 -0.26
CA ILE A 67 -12.43 -4.49 0.04
C ILE A 67 -13.65 -4.33 0.94
N ASP A 68 -13.68 -3.30 1.78
CA ASP A 68 -14.78 -3.03 2.71
C ASP A 68 -15.92 -2.30 1.99
N GLY A 69 -17.10 -2.92 1.96
CA GLY A 69 -18.28 -2.37 1.25
C GLY A 69 -18.78 -1.06 1.84
N LYS A 70 -18.67 -0.83 3.16
CA LYS A 70 -19.10 0.42 3.79
C LYS A 70 -18.14 1.56 3.43
N LEU A 71 -16.82 1.30 3.48
CA LEU A 71 -15.83 2.28 3.08
C LEU A 71 -15.93 2.59 1.59
N TYR A 72 -16.15 1.56 0.75
CA TYR A 72 -16.37 1.73 -0.69
C TYR A 72 -17.56 2.65 -0.98
N ALA A 73 -18.72 2.41 -0.34
CA ALA A 73 -19.90 3.25 -0.50
C ALA A 73 -19.65 4.71 -0.08
N GLY A 74 -18.99 4.92 1.05
CA GLY A 74 -18.59 6.27 1.48
C GLY A 74 -17.60 6.97 0.56
N LEU A 75 -16.72 6.21 -0.13
CA LEU A 75 -15.80 6.76 -1.13
C LEU A 75 -16.53 7.16 -2.41
N LEU A 76 -17.52 6.38 -2.86
CA LEU A 76 -18.36 6.72 -4.02
C LEU A 76 -19.09 8.03 -3.79
N GLU A 77 -19.71 8.21 -2.62
CA GLU A 77 -20.40 9.43 -2.25
C GLU A 77 -19.43 10.62 -2.16
N LYS A 78 -18.32 10.44 -1.45
CA LYS A 78 -17.34 11.49 -1.17
C LYS A 78 -16.64 12.03 -2.43
N PHE A 79 -16.46 11.20 -3.43
CA PHE A 79 -15.72 11.52 -4.65
C PHE A 79 -16.59 11.35 -5.92
N SER A 80 -17.90 11.57 -5.81
CA SER A 80 -18.87 11.47 -6.91
C SER A 80 -18.47 12.27 -8.16
N ASP A 81 -17.87 13.45 -7.94
CA ASP A 81 -17.51 14.39 -8.99
C ASP A 81 -16.06 14.23 -9.49
N ALA A 82 -15.33 13.22 -8.98
CA ALA A 82 -13.93 13.03 -9.33
C ALA A 82 -13.77 12.23 -10.63
N GLU A 83 -13.70 12.92 -11.78
CA GLU A 83 -13.57 12.31 -13.11
C GLU A 83 -12.30 11.45 -13.28
N ASN A 84 -11.24 11.77 -12.53
CA ASN A 84 -9.97 11.05 -12.59
C ASN A 84 -9.86 9.89 -11.59
N LEU A 85 -10.95 9.53 -10.87
CA LEU A 85 -11.04 8.39 -10.00
C LEU A 85 -11.69 7.19 -10.67
N ARG A 86 -11.07 6.01 -10.54
CA ARG A 86 -11.70 4.72 -10.77
C ARG A 86 -11.69 3.91 -9.48
N LEU A 87 -12.85 3.67 -8.92
CA LEU A 87 -13.01 2.95 -7.66
C LEU A 87 -13.51 1.52 -7.90
N HIS A 88 -12.86 0.54 -7.27
CA HIS A 88 -13.20 -0.88 -7.35
C HIS A 88 -13.53 -1.44 -5.98
N HIS A 89 -14.71 -2.05 -5.82
CA HIS A 89 -15.06 -2.84 -4.64
C HIS A 89 -14.53 -4.26 -4.84
N GLN A 90 -13.29 -4.51 -4.42
CA GLN A 90 -12.66 -5.81 -4.63
C GLN A 90 -11.50 -6.06 -3.67
N ASP A 91 -11.19 -7.34 -3.43
CA ASP A 91 -9.95 -7.75 -2.79
C ASP A 91 -8.76 -7.49 -3.74
N PHE A 92 -7.81 -6.65 -3.32
CA PHE A 92 -6.63 -6.34 -4.14
C PHE A 92 -5.83 -7.59 -4.50
N LEU A 93 -5.77 -8.60 -3.64
CA LEU A 93 -5.05 -9.84 -3.94
C LEU A 93 -5.68 -10.62 -5.11
N LYS A 94 -6.99 -10.45 -5.36
CA LYS A 94 -7.72 -11.04 -6.49
C LYS A 94 -7.84 -10.08 -7.68
N TRP A 95 -7.71 -8.78 -7.46
CA TRP A 95 -7.79 -7.77 -8.52
C TRP A 95 -6.63 -7.94 -9.51
N LYS A 96 -6.90 -7.84 -10.80
CA LYS A 96 -5.88 -8.00 -11.85
C LYS A 96 -5.09 -6.71 -12.02
N LEU A 97 -3.77 -6.76 -11.84
CA LEU A 97 -2.89 -5.65 -12.15
C LEU A 97 -2.93 -5.31 -13.65
N PRO A 98 -2.63 -4.06 -14.05
CA PRO A 98 -2.53 -3.69 -15.45
C PRO A 98 -1.54 -4.59 -16.19
N PHE A 99 -1.97 -5.12 -17.34
CA PHE A 99 -1.12 -5.98 -18.15
C PHE A 99 0.03 -5.20 -18.81
N SER A 100 -0.19 -3.92 -19.10
CA SER A 100 0.75 -3.02 -19.76
C SER A 100 0.59 -1.58 -19.27
N GLY A 101 1.53 -0.73 -19.66
CA GLY A 101 1.54 0.68 -19.29
C GLY A 101 2.24 0.95 -17.94
N ARG A 102 2.67 2.19 -17.78
CA ARG A 102 3.36 2.64 -16.55
C ARG A 102 2.33 3.02 -15.49
N TYR A 103 2.55 2.56 -14.27
CA TYR A 103 1.76 2.96 -13.11
C TYR A 103 2.62 2.96 -11.85
N LYS A 104 2.18 3.70 -10.86
CA LYS A 104 2.77 3.76 -9.53
C LYS A 104 1.78 3.24 -8.50
N VAL A 105 2.25 2.84 -7.33
CA VAL A 105 1.40 2.33 -6.26
C VAL A 105 1.58 3.17 -5.01
N PHE A 106 0.47 3.50 -4.36
CA PHE A 106 0.46 4.08 -3.02
C PHE A 106 -0.45 3.24 -2.12
N ALA A 107 -0.01 2.88 -0.92
CA ALA A 107 -0.80 2.07 -0.02
C ALA A 107 -0.46 2.28 1.45
N ASN A 108 -1.50 2.29 2.29
CA ASN A 108 -1.39 2.06 3.72
C ASN A 108 -1.82 0.61 3.99
N LEU A 109 -0.85 -0.31 4.06
CA LEU A 109 -1.11 -1.75 4.04
C LEU A 109 -1.64 -2.27 5.37
N PRO A 110 -2.65 -3.16 5.35
CA PRO A 110 -2.93 -4.00 6.51
C PRO A 110 -1.73 -4.90 6.79
N PHE A 111 -1.21 -4.88 8.02
CA PHE A 111 0.07 -5.52 8.36
C PHE A 111 0.10 -7.02 8.08
N CYS A 112 -1.04 -7.70 8.25
CA CYS A 112 -1.17 -9.14 7.98
C CYS A 112 -1.07 -9.52 6.49
N TYR A 113 -1.26 -8.59 5.56
CA TYR A 113 -1.21 -8.83 4.12
C TYR A 113 0.00 -8.22 3.40
N THR A 114 0.88 -7.53 4.13
CA THR A 114 2.07 -6.85 3.57
C THR A 114 2.87 -7.75 2.64
N THR A 115 3.13 -8.98 3.07
CA THR A 115 3.93 -9.94 2.28
C THR A 115 3.28 -10.35 0.98
N ASP A 116 1.97 -10.63 0.98
CA ASP A 116 1.28 -11.10 -0.22
C ASP A 116 1.09 -9.96 -1.22
N ILE A 117 0.84 -8.75 -0.73
CA ILE A 117 0.74 -7.56 -1.57
C ILE A 117 2.09 -7.25 -2.22
N LEU A 118 3.18 -7.26 -1.45
CA LEU A 118 4.52 -7.06 -2.00
C LEU A 118 4.86 -8.10 -3.07
N ARG A 119 4.62 -9.39 -2.77
CA ARG A 119 4.85 -10.46 -3.73
C ARG A 119 4.06 -10.22 -5.02
N LYS A 120 2.76 -9.92 -4.91
CA LYS A 120 1.92 -9.65 -6.08
C LYS A 120 2.46 -8.49 -6.93
N LEU A 121 2.93 -7.42 -6.31
CA LEU A 121 3.48 -6.26 -7.02
C LEU A 121 4.81 -6.58 -7.71
N THR A 122 5.70 -7.30 -7.02
CA THR A 122 7.08 -7.53 -7.49
C THR A 122 7.23 -8.73 -8.43
N GLU A 123 6.32 -9.72 -8.34
CA GLU A 123 6.31 -10.91 -9.20
C GLU A 123 5.38 -10.80 -10.40
N SER A 124 4.68 -9.67 -10.58
CA SER A 124 3.79 -9.46 -11.72
C SER A 124 4.58 -9.32 -13.03
N LYS A 125 3.92 -9.65 -14.16
CA LYS A 125 4.52 -9.45 -15.50
C LYS A 125 4.74 -7.98 -15.84
N ASN A 126 3.93 -7.09 -15.27
CA ASN A 126 4.05 -5.64 -15.38
C ASN A 126 4.08 -5.04 -13.96
N PRO A 127 5.24 -5.02 -13.28
CA PRO A 127 5.33 -4.44 -11.95
C PRO A 127 5.20 -2.92 -11.98
N PRO A 128 4.81 -2.27 -10.87
CA PRO A 128 4.79 -0.82 -10.79
C PRO A 128 6.18 -0.24 -10.95
N VAL A 129 6.30 0.90 -11.63
CA VAL A 129 7.60 1.60 -11.75
C VAL A 129 8.10 2.09 -10.40
N GLU A 130 7.19 2.45 -9.51
CA GLU A 130 7.47 2.77 -8.11
C GLU A 130 6.27 2.46 -7.22
N ALA A 131 6.54 2.10 -5.98
CA ALA A 131 5.51 1.91 -4.96
C ALA A 131 5.93 2.54 -3.63
N TRP A 132 4.99 3.20 -2.96
CA TRP A 132 5.14 3.73 -1.60
C TRP A 132 4.15 3.01 -0.69
N LEU A 133 4.69 2.19 0.19
CA LEU A 133 3.92 1.27 1.00
C LEU A 133 4.13 1.56 2.49
N THR A 134 3.09 1.98 3.18
CA THR A 134 3.10 2.06 4.64
C THR A 134 2.97 0.67 5.23
N MET A 135 3.90 0.29 6.10
CA MET A 135 3.93 -1.06 6.67
C MET A 135 4.59 -1.08 8.05
N GLU A 136 4.48 -2.18 8.75
CA GLU A 136 5.19 -2.43 9.99
C GLU A 136 6.72 -2.41 9.77
N LYS A 137 7.47 -1.76 10.67
CA LYS A 137 8.94 -1.63 10.62
C LYS A 137 9.64 -2.99 10.53
N GLY A 138 9.15 -3.98 11.28
CA GLY A 138 9.70 -5.35 11.23
C GLY A 138 9.53 -6.01 9.86
N ALA A 139 8.39 -5.80 9.21
CA ALA A 139 8.15 -6.29 7.85
C ALA A 139 9.12 -5.64 6.86
N ALA A 140 9.22 -4.32 6.87
CA ALA A 140 10.13 -3.60 5.99
C ALA A 140 11.60 -4.01 6.15
N LYS A 141 12.08 -4.16 7.39
CA LYS A 141 13.45 -4.64 7.66
C LYS A 141 13.71 -6.01 7.02
N ARG A 142 12.74 -6.94 7.07
CA ARG A 142 12.87 -8.25 6.42
C ARG A 142 13.03 -8.16 4.91
N PHE A 143 12.31 -7.24 4.26
CA PHE A 143 12.44 -7.02 2.81
C PHE A 143 13.73 -6.29 2.45
N LEU A 144 14.23 -5.43 3.33
CA LEU A 144 15.52 -4.75 3.18
C LEU A 144 16.73 -5.64 3.50
N GLY A 145 16.53 -6.88 3.97
CA GLY A 145 17.62 -7.75 4.39
C GLY A 145 18.33 -7.30 5.65
N LYS A 146 17.65 -6.59 6.56
CA LYS A 146 18.25 -6.04 7.79
C LYS A 146 17.65 -6.69 9.03
N PRO A 147 18.49 -7.04 10.04
CA PRO A 147 19.96 -6.97 10.09
C PRO A 147 20.65 -8.08 9.28
N ARG A 148 19.90 -9.08 8.79
CA ARG A 148 20.41 -10.21 7.98
C ARG A 148 19.55 -10.36 6.72
N GLU A 149 20.17 -10.81 5.65
CA GLU A 149 19.46 -11.13 4.41
C GLU A 149 18.42 -12.23 4.63
N THR A 150 17.33 -12.10 3.91
CA THR A 150 16.24 -13.08 3.88
C THR A 150 16.07 -13.55 2.44
N LEU A 151 15.51 -14.74 2.24
CA LEU A 151 15.17 -15.20 0.89
C LEU A 151 14.38 -14.14 0.09
N ARG A 152 13.52 -13.38 0.77
CA ARG A 152 12.71 -12.33 0.13
C ARG A 152 13.52 -11.12 -0.28
N SER A 153 14.46 -10.66 0.56
CA SER A 153 15.35 -9.56 0.18
C SER A 153 16.19 -9.95 -1.02
N LEU A 154 16.74 -11.18 -1.04
CA LEU A 154 17.54 -11.70 -2.14
C LEU A 154 16.76 -11.81 -3.46
N LEU A 155 15.47 -12.13 -3.41
CA LEU A 155 14.62 -12.24 -4.60
C LEU A 155 14.18 -10.88 -5.17
N ILE A 156 14.07 -9.86 -4.33
CA ILE A 156 13.55 -8.53 -4.71
C ILE A 156 14.68 -7.56 -5.10
N GLN A 157 15.75 -7.51 -4.33
CA GLN A 157 16.86 -6.56 -4.51
C GLN A 157 17.50 -6.57 -5.91
N PRO A 158 17.65 -7.70 -6.63
CA PRO A 158 18.20 -7.68 -7.98
C PRO A 158 17.37 -6.92 -9.00
N LYS A 159 16.08 -6.71 -8.71
CA LYS A 159 15.13 -6.07 -9.64
C LYS A 159 14.64 -4.71 -9.16
N PHE A 160 14.70 -4.46 -7.84
CA PHE A 160 14.09 -3.29 -7.23
C PHE A 160 15.03 -2.65 -6.20
N ASP A 161 15.14 -1.33 -6.28
CA ASP A 161 15.72 -0.52 -5.22
C ASP A 161 14.70 -0.34 -4.08
N LEU A 162 15.11 -0.66 -2.86
CA LEU A 162 14.29 -0.64 -1.67
C LEU A 162 14.87 0.34 -0.65
N GLY A 163 14.06 1.31 -0.21
CA GLY A 163 14.49 2.28 0.78
C GLY A 163 13.39 2.71 1.73
N ILE A 164 13.76 3.14 2.93
CA ILE A 164 12.82 3.77 3.86
C ILE A 164 12.81 5.27 3.60
N VAL A 165 11.65 5.83 3.32
CA VAL A 165 11.47 7.25 2.98
C VAL A 165 11.01 8.08 4.19
N TYR A 166 10.25 7.47 5.12
CA TYR A 166 9.65 8.18 6.24
C TYR A 166 9.39 7.27 7.44
N TYR A 167 9.51 7.80 8.64
CA TYR A 167 9.12 7.14 9.88
C TYR A 167 7.89 7.84 10.46
N PHE A 168 6.79 7.08 10.63
CA PHE A 168 5.58 7.61 11.23
C PHE A 168 5.65 7.61 12.76
N ARG A 169 4.86 8.50 13.36
CA ARG A 169 4.47 8.40 14.76
C ARG A 169 3.18 7.61 14.87
N ARG A 170 2.95 6.96 16.01
CA ARG A 170 1.70 6.22 16.24
C ARG A 170 0.46 7.12 16.19
N GLU A 171 0.64 8.39 16.56
CA GLU A 171 -0.40 9.43 16.57
C GLU A 171 -0.86 9.84 15.17
N ASP A 172 -0.12 9.52 14.15
CA ASP A 172 -0.50 9.78 12.75
C ASP A 172 -1.67 8.88 12.30
N PHE A 173 -1.97 7.82 13.07
CA PHE A 173 -3.00 6.82 12.75
C PHE A 173 -4.14 6.79 13.74
N HIS A 174 -5.33 6.38 13.24
CA HIS A 174 -6.48 6.06 14.08
C HIS A 174 -7.13 4.74 13.61
N PRO A 175 -7.33 3.74 14.52
CA PRO A 175 -6.77 3.68 15.86
C PRO A 175 -5.23 3.65 15.85
N LYS A 176 -4.61 3.98 16.99
CA LYS A 176 -3.15 3.94 17.13
C LYS A 176 -2.65 2.50 17.01
N PRO A 177 -1.66 2.22 16.14
CA PRO A 177 -1.12 0.87 16.01
C PRO A 177 -0.32 0.45 17.24
N GLY A 178 -0.41 -0.85 17.59
CA GLY A 178 0.38 -1.44 18.67
C GLY A 178 1.87 -1.61 18.32
N VAL A 179 2.25 -1.43 17.06
CA VAL A 179 3.60 -1.65 16.53
C VAL A 179 4.18 -0.37 15.93
N GLU A 180 5.51 -0.32 15.79
CA GLU A 180 6.15 0.78 15.06
C GLU A 180 5.84 0.68 13.56
N VAL A 181 5.32 1.76 13.03
CA VAL A 181 4.98 1.90 11.60
C VAL A 181 6.04 2.75 10.93
N ILE A 182 6.55 2.25 9.83
CA ILE A 182 7.34 3.07 8.94
C ILE A 182 6.52 3.35 7.69
N ASN A 183 6.63 4.50 7.15
CA ASN A 183 6.45 4.72 5.75
C ASN A 183 7.83 4.73 5.13
N ASN A 184 7.92 4.31 4.17
CA ASN A 184 7.71 3.83 2.87
C ASN A 184 8.88 2.93 2.58
N ALA A 185 8.64 1.68 2.47
CA ALA A 185 9.48 0.97 1.56
C ALA A 185 9.18 1.58 0.17
N LYS A 186 10.04 2.47 -0.29
CA LYS A 186 10.08 2.85 -1.69
C LYS A 186 10.58 1.61 -2.43
N ILE A 187 9.77 1.10 -3.32
CA ILE A 187 10.16 0.04 -4.23
C ILE A 187 10.22 0.70 -5.60
N LYS A 188 11.41 0.77 -6.18
CA LYS A 188 11.62 1.32 -7.51
C LYS A 188 12.20 0.22 -8.39
N LEU A 189 11.58 0.00 -9.54
CA LEU A 189 12.15 -0.85 -10.58
C LEU A 189 13.42 -0.17 -11.14
N TRP A 190 14.48 -0.95 -11.33
CA TRP A 190 15.73 -0.49 -11.98
C TRP A 190 15.48 0.00 -13.40
#